data_e7b715a67b265e694020c5cac55c1c45
#
_entry.id   e7b715a67b265e694020c5cac55c1c45
#
_cell.length_a   1.000
_cell.length_b   1.000
_cell.length_c   1.000
_cell.angle_alpha   90.00
_cell.angle_beta   90.00
_cell.angle_gamma   90.00
#
_symmetry.space_group_name_H-M   'P 1'
#
loop_
_entity.id
_entity.type
_entity.pdbx_description
1 polymer ?
#
loop_
_entity_poly.entity_id
_entity_poly.type
_entity_poly.pdbx_seq_one_letter_code
_entity_poly.pdbx_strand_id
1 'polypeptide(L)'
;QNDRLSYSEQENREYREYLDSWVHEIKTPITSARLIVENEKNPTTLRIDDELRKIDAYVEQVLYYARSTDVEKDFKVEKTTLQALVYAALKTYSKPLIQAGGKPVLKELDIPVAADSKSCTFVIGQILSNAIKYRKNDLQVEFSARAEKNTVSLSISDNGIGISAADLPRVFDKGFTGENGRRYSKSTGIGLYLSQRLCQKMNISLSISSVPGQGTTVTMVFPTESYLQAAGL
;
A
#
# COMPACT_ATOMS: atom_id res chain seq x y z
N GLN A 1 -10.22 36.51 1.73
CA GLN A 1 -9.26 35.39 1.64
C GLN A 1 -9.74 34.18 2.45
N ASN A 2 -10.28 34.39 3.66
CA ASN A 2 -10.87 33.33 4.51
C ASN A 2 -12.10 32.65 3.86
N ASP A 3 -12.98 33.42 3.19
CA ASP A 3 -14.19 32.87 2.57
C ASP A 3 -13.90 31.92 1.38
N ARG A 4 -12.85 32.19 0.63
CA ARG A 4 -12.40 31.30 -0.48
C ARG A 4 -11.76 29.99 0.04
N LEU A 5 -11.05 30.05 1.16
CA LEU A 5 -10.48 28.88 1.81
C LEU A 5 -11.56 27.99 2.39
N SER A 6 -12.56 28.57 3.10
CA SER A 6 -13.67 27.82 3.66
C SER A 6 -14.56 27.17 2.60
N TYR A 7 -14.79 27.85 1.47
CA TYR A 7 -15.55 27.30 0.35
C TYR A 7 -14.82 26.11 -0.30
N SER A 8 -13.50 26.24 -0.55
CA SER A 8 -12.68 25.14 -1.10
C SER A 8 -12.60 23.95 -0.16
N GLU A 9 -12.54 24.18 1.16
CA GLU A 9 -12.56 23.10 2.16
C GLU A 9 -13.89 22.37 2.20
N GLN A 10 -15.00 23.09 2.03
CA GLN A 10 -16.34 22.51 1.99
C GLN A 10 -16.54 21.66 0.73
N GLU A 11 -16.18 22.17 -0.46
CA GLU A 11 -16.24 21.40 -1.72
C GLU A 11 -15.41 20.10 -1.63
N ASN A 12 -14.20 20.17 -1.07
CA ASN A 12 -13.37 19.01 -0.87
C ASN A 12 -14.01 17.98 0.09
N ARG A 13 -14.68 18.43 1.12
CA ARG A 13 -15.40 17.57 2.07
C ARG A 13 -16.58 16.86 1.40
N GLU A 14 -17.42 17.61 0.69
CA GLU A 14 -18.57 17.06 -0.05
C GLU A 14 -18.13 16.04 -1.12
N TYR A 15 -17.05 16.35 -1.83
CA TYR A 15 -16.47 15.43 -2.82
C TYR A 15 -16.00 14.12 -2.18
N ARG A 16 -15.41 14.16 -0.98
CA ARG A 16 -14.97 12.95 -0.25
C ARG A 16 -16.15 12.12 0.25
N GLU A 17 -17.13 12.75 0.87
CA GLU A 17 -18.35 12.06 1.33
C GLU A 17 -19.03 11.35 0.15
N TYR A 18 -19.06 12.01 -1.00
CA TYR A 18 -19.53 11.40 -2.25
C TYR A 18 -18.68 10.20 -2.67
N LEU A 19 -17.35 10.32 -2.67
CA LEU A 19 -16.46 9.21 -3.02
C LEU A 19 -16.56 8.04 -2.03
N ASP A 20 -16.65 8.30 -0.74
CA ASP A 20 -16.81 7.25 0.28
C ASP A 20 -18.13 6.49 0.06
N SER A 21 -19.23 7.21 -0.19
CA SER A 21 -20.52 6.61 -0.52
C SER A 21 -20.44 5.77 -1.82
N TRP A 22 -19.87 6.34 -2.87
CA TRP A 22 -19.73 5.70 -4.16
C TRP A 22 -18.87 4.42 -4.09
N VAL A 23 -17.75 4.46 -3.34
CA VAL A 23 -16.91 3.29 -3.09
C VAL A 23 -17.70 2.20 -2.37
N HIS A 24 -18.52 2.56 -1.39
CA HIS A 24 -19.36 1.60 -0.68
C HIS A 24 -20.39 0.95 -1.61
N GLU A 25 -21.03 1.74 -2.48
CA GLU A 25 -21.99 1.26 -3.47
C GLU A 25 -21.37 0.31 -4.50
N ILE A 26 -20.11 0.54 -4.91
CA ILE A 26 -19.40 -0.36 -5.84
C ILE A 26 -18.90 -1.63 -5.14
N LYS A 27 -18.46 -1.55 -3.88
CA LYS A 27 -17.99 -2.72 -3.13
C LYS A 27 -19.10 -3.75 -2.90
N THR A 28 -20.34 -3.31 -2.76
CA THR A 28 -21.50 -4.19 -2.55
C THR A 28 -21.68 -5.18 -3.70
N PRO A 29 -21.84 -4.77 -4.99
CA PRO A 29 -21.97 -5.72 -6.10
C PRO A 29 -20.69 -6.56 -6.33
N ILE A 30 -19.50 -6.01 -6.07
CA ILE A 30 -18.26 -6.80 -6.14
C ILE A 30 -18.31 -7.95 -5.13
N THR A 31 -18.70 -7.67 -3.88
CA THR A 31 -18.83 -8.69 -2.83
C THR A 31 -19.88 -9.71 -3.19
N SER A 32 -21.03 -9.30 -3.70
CA SER A 32 -22.10 -10.19 -4.16
C SER A 32 -21.62 -11.11 -5.30
N ALA A 33 -20.93 -10.55 -6.29
CA ALA A 33 -20.39 -11.34 -7.41
C ALA A 33 -19.34 -12.36 -6.91
N ARG A 34 -18.50 -11.98 -5.94
CA ARG A 34 -17.52 -12.91 -5.34
C ARG A 34 -18.17 -14.03 -4.56
N LEU A 35 -19.27 -13.76 -3.84
CA LEU A 35 -20.05 -14.82 -3.16
C LEU A 35 -20.66 -15.81 -4.16
N ILE A 36 -21.16 -15.34 -5.32
CA ILE A 36 -21.63 -16.21 -6.39
C ILE A 36 -20.50 -17.10 -6.92
N VAL A 37 -19.32 -16.52 -7.16
CA VAL A 37 -18.13 -17.26 -7.58
C VAL A 37 -17.69 -18.31 -6.54
N GLU A 38 -17.80 -18.00 -5.23
CA GLU A 38 -17.45 -18.94 -4.16
C GLU A 38 -18.38 -20.16 -4.12
N ASN A 39 -19.65 -19.97 -4.50
CA ASN A 39 -20.64 -21.05 -4.54
C ASN A 39 -20.51 -21.94 -5.80
N GLU A 40 -19.98 -21.40 -6.90
CA GLU A 40 -19.86 -22.10 -8.17
C GLU A 40 -18.40 -22.08 -8.67
N LYS A 41 -17.53 -22.84 -8.00
CA LYS A 41 -16.09 -22.89 -8.34
C LYS A 41 -15.83 -23.70 -9.60
N ASN A 42 -15.42 -23.04 -10.66
CA ASN A 42 -14.88 -23.66 -11.88
C ASN A 42 -13.77 -22.77 -12.47
N PRO A 43 -13.02 -23.21 -13.48
CA PRO A 43 -11.92 -22.41 -14.06
C PRO A 43 -12.36 -21.02 -14.54
N THR A 44 -13.58 -20.87 -15.04
CA THR A 44 -14.10 -19.57 -15.53
C THR A 44 -14.42 -18.64 -14.37
N THR A 45 -15.12 -19.13 -13.34
CA THR A 45 -15.48 -18.33 -12.18
C THR A 45 -14.24 -17.91 -11.35
N LEU A 46 -13.21 -18.74 -11.29
CA LEU A 46 -11.94 -18.37 -10.65
C LEU A 46 -11.25 -17.21 -11.39
N ARG A 47 -11.30 -17.19 -12.73
CA ARG A 47 -10.79 -16.06 -13.52
C ARG A 47 -11.60 -14.79 -13.28
N ILE A 48 -12.92 -14.91 -13.12
CA ILE A 48 -13.79 -13.78 -12.77
C ILE A 48 -13.43 -13.23 -11.37
N ASP A 49 -13.18 -14.09 -10.37
CA ASP A 49 -12.73 -13.66 -9.03
C ASP A 49 -11.43 -12.86 -9.09
N ASP A 50 -10.49 -13.28 -9.93
CA ASP A 50 -9.22 -12.55 -10.10
C ASP A 50 -9.45 -11.14 -10.71
N GLU A 51 -10.37 -10.98 -11.66
CA GLU A 51 -10.72 -9.65 -12.21
C GLU A 51 -11.49 -8.80 -11.17
N LEU A 52 -12.42 -9.39 -10.41
CA LEU A 52 -13.11 -8.69 -9.33
C LEU A 52 -12.15 -8.18 -8.25
N ARG A 53 -11.10 -8.94 -7.91
CA ARG A 53 -10.05 -8.48 -7.01
C ARG A 53 -9.27 -7.30 -7.55
N LYS A 54 -9.00 -7.27 -8.85
CA LYS A 54 -8.34 -6.11 -9.48
C LYS A 54 -9.21 -4.87 -9.42
N ILE A 55 -10.52 -5.01 -9.70
CA ILE A 55 -11.47 -3.90 -9.60
C ILE A 55 -11.51 -3.38 -8.15
N ASP A 56 -11.61 -4.25 -7.15
CA ASP A 56 -11.62 -3.88 -5.74
C ASP A 56 -10.34 -3.12 -5.36
N ALA A 57 -9.17 -3.58 -5.82
CA ALA A 57 -7.90 -2.89 -5.61
C ALA A 57 -7.85 -1.50 -6.27
N TYR A 58 -8.42 -1.32 -7.45
CA TYR A 58 -8.51 0.00 -8.11
C TYR A 58 -9.45 0.94 -7.37
N VAL A 59 -10.58 0.45 -6.88
CA VAL A 59 -11.52 1.22 -6.06
C VAL A 59 -10.83 1.69 -4.76
N GLU A 60 -10.10 0.82 -4.09
CA GLU A 60 -9.27 1.18 -2.93
C GLU A 60 -8.24 2.28 -3.27
N GLN A 61 -7.56 2.17 -4.42
CA GLN A 61 -6.61 3.19 -4.84
C GLN A 61 -7.26 4.56 -5.04
N VAL A 62 -8.47 4.62 -5.61
CA VAL A 62 -9.22 5.88 -5.78
C VAL A 62 -9.54 6.50 -4.42
N LEU A 63 -9.99 5.69 -3.45
CA LEU A 63 -10.30 6.15 -2.10
C LEU A 63 -9.06 6.74 -1.40
N TYR A 64 -7.93 6.02 -1.43
CA TYR A 64 -6.69 6.51 -0.82
C TYR A 64 -6.10 7.70 -1.58
N TYR A 65 -6.29 7.78 -2.89
CA TYR A 65 -5.91 8.97 -3.66
C TYR A 65 -6.69 10.20 -3.19
N ALA A 66 -8.00 10.10 -3.02
CA ALA A 66 -8.82 11.19 -2.48
C ALA A 66 -8.34 11.62 -1.09
N ARG A 67 -8.10 10.67 -0.19
CA ARG A 67 -7.54 10.94 1.15
C ARG A 67 -6.15 11.59 1.10
N SER A 68 -5.33 11.26 0.11
CA SER A 68 -3.97 11.79 -0.03
C SER A 68 -3.92 13.24 -0.53
N THR A 69 -4.99 13.77 -1.11
CA THR A 69 -5.04 15.14 -1.63
C THR A 69 -5.37 16.18 -0.58
N ASP A 70 -5.81 15.78 0.60
CA ASP A 70 -6.31 16.67 1.65
C ASP A 70 -5.33 17.00 2.78
N VAL A 71 -5.71 18.05 3.53
CA VAL A 71 -5.00 18.56 4.70
C VAL A 71 -5.22 17.61 5.90
N GLU A 72 -4.17 17.25 6.54
CA GLU A 72 -3.85 16.54 7.81
C GLU A 72 -4.94 15.97 8.75
N LYS A 73 -6.24 16.18 8.55
CA LYS A 73 -7.28 15.87 9.54
C LYS A 73 -7.86 14.45 9.51
N ASP A 74 -7.55 13.64 8.49
CA ASP A 74 -8.23 12.35 8.26
C ASP A 74 -7.44 11.11 8.71
N PHE A 75 -6.21 11.28 9.20
CA PHE A 75 -5.39 10.15 9.69
C PHE A 75 -5.67 9.88 11.16
N LYS A 76 -6.22 8.70 11.44
CA LYS A 76 -6.40 8.24 12.81
C LYS A 76 -5.12 7.56 13.30
N VAL A 77 -4.20 8.37 13.82
CA VAL A 77 -2.97 7.85 14.43
C VAL A 77 -3.31 7.18 15.75
N GLU A 78 -2.98 5.90 15.88
CA GLU A 78 -3.19 5.09 17.07
C GLU A 78 -1.97 4.19 17.34
N LYS A 79 -1.83 3.72 18.58
CA LYS A 79 -0.78 2.76 18.95
C LYS A 79 -1.09 1.42 18.31
N THR A 80 -0.10 0.88 17.59
CA THR A 80 -0.15 -0.43 16.95
C THR A 80 1.23 -1.07 16.97
N THR A 81 1.40 -2.24 16.39
CA THR A 81 2.72 -2.86 16.18
C THR A 81 2.98 -3.06 14.70
N LEU A 82 4.25 -3.07 14.30
CA LEU A 82 4.60 -3.42 12.91
C LEU A 82 4.10 -4.81 12.54
N GLN A 83 4.10 -5.74 13.51
CA GLN A 83 3.56 -7.08 13.32
C GLN A 83 2.07 -7.05 12.93
N ALA A 84 1.26 -6.27 13.62
CA ALA A 84 -0.17 -6.16 13.32
C ALA A 84 -0.41 -5.59 11.93
N LEU A 85 0.34 -4.55 11.53
CA LEU A 85 0.26 -3.95 10.20
C LEU A 85 0.65 -4.94 9.09
N VAL A 86 1.76 -5.65 9.27
CA VAL A 86 2.24 -6.66 8.31
C VAL A 86 1.27 -7.82 8.20
N TYR A 87 0.74 -8.34 9.32
CA TYR A 87 -0.24 -9.41 9.27
C TYR A 87 -1.55 -9.00 8.58
N ALA A 88 -2.02 -7.78 8.79
CA ALA A 88 -3.20 -7.27 8.09
C ALA A 88 -2.98 -7.24 6.56
N ALA A 89 -1.82 -6.77 6.10
CA ALA A 89 -1.47 -6.78 4.69
C ALA A 89 -1.32 -8.20 4.14
N LEU A 90 -0.61 -9.09 4.84
CA LEU A 90 -0.45 -10.51 4.45
C LEU A 90 -1.80 -11.22 4.37
N LYS A 91 -2.74 -10.95 5.27
CA LYS A 91 -4.09 -11.51 5.23
C LYS A 91 -4.83 -11.09 3.95
N THR A 92 -4.76 -9.82 3.59
CA THR A 92 -5.39 -9.28 2.37
C THR A 92 -4.80 -9.90 1.11
N TYR A 93 -3.48 -10.06 1.06
CA TYR A 93 -2.76 -10.61 -0.10
C TYR A 93 -2.44 -12.11 0.00
N SER A 94 -3.02 -12.84 0.96
CA SER A 94 -2.73 -14.26 1.20
C SER A 94 -2.95 -15.11 -0.06
N LYS A 95 -4.10 -14.98 -0.71
CA LYS A 95 -4.42 -15.77 -1.91
C LYS A 95 -3.46 -15.49 -3.07
N PRO A 96 -3.21 -14.23 -3.50
CA PRO A 96 -2.21 -13.93 -4.53
C PRO A 96 -0.81 -14.40 -4.15
N LEU A 97 -0.40 -14.28 -2.89
CA LEU A 97 0.92 -14.70 -2.43
C LEU A 97 1.08 -16.23 -2.52
N ILE A 98 0.08 -17.01 -2.07
CA ILE A 98 0.07 -18.46 -2.19
C ILE A 98 0.09 -18.90 -3.65
N GLN A 99 -0.73 -18.30 -4.51
CA GLN A 99 -0.76 -18.59 -5.95
C GLN A 99 0.58 -18.30 -6.64
N ALA A 100 1.32 -17.31 -6.13
CA ALA A 100 2.66 -16.97 -6.60
C ALA A 100 3.75 -17.90 -6.04
N GLY A 101 3.41 -18.88 -5.18
CA GLY A 101 4.38 -19.69 -4.45
C GLY A 101 5.22 -18.89 -3.45
N GLY A 102 4.72 -17.73 -3.03
CA GLY A 102 5.45 -16.78 -2.20
C GLY A 102 5.58 -17.22 -0.75
N LYS A 103 6.76 -16.99 -0.18
CA LYS A 103 7.10 -17.31 1.21
C LYS A 103 7.39 -16.01 1.96
N PRO A 104 6.53 -15.59 2.91
CA PRO A 104 6.83 -14.47 3.79
C PRO A 104 7.82 -14.92 4.87
N VAL A 105 8.85 -14.10 5.11
CA VAL A 105 9.81 -14.26 6.21
C VAL A 105 9.66 -13.08 7.12
N LEU A 106 9.41 -13.31 8.42
CA LEU A 106 9.11 -12.27 9.40
C LEU A 106 10.23 -12.21 10.45
N LYS A 107 10.82 -11.03 10.66
CA LYS A 107 11.94 -10.82 11.59
C LYS A 107 11.69 -9.61 12.47
N GLU A 108 11.64 -9.82 13.79
CA GLU A 108 11.63 -8.77 14.82
C GLU A 108 10.53 -7.72 14.68
N LEU A 109 9.31 -8.13 14.28
CA LEU A 109 8.21 -7.22 13.98
C LEU A 109 7.41 -6.74 15.22
N ASP A 110 7.65 -7.29 16.38
CA ASP A 110 6.90 -6.92 17.61
C ASP A 110 7.44 -5.60 18.20
N ILE A 111 7.40 -4.55 17.39
CA ILE A 111 7.84 -3.20 17.75
C ILE A 111 6.64 -2.27 17.67
N PRO A 112 6.32 -1.53 18.76
CA PRO A 112 5.22 -0.57 18.76
C PRO A 112 5.55 0.66 17.91
N VAL A 113 4.54 1.15 17.20
CA VAL A 113 4.56 2.39 16.41
C VAL A 113 3.26 3.15 16.59
N ALA A 114 3.30 4.47 16.37
CA ALA A 114 2.11 5.30 16.26
C ALA A 114 1.84 5.56 14.77
N ALA A 115 0.70 5.08 14.27
CA ALA A 115 0.38 5.18 12.84
C ALA A 115 -1.13 5.07 12.57
N ASP A 116 -1.57 5.55 11.42
CA ASP A 116 -2.87 5.17 10.86
C ASP A 116 -2.79 3.76 10.28
N SER A 117 -3.37 2.80 11.00
CA SER A 117 -3.27 1.37 10.67
C SER A 117 -3.81 1.05 9.28
N LYS A 118 -4.87 1.72 8.83
CA LYS A 118 -5.47 1.48 7.50
C LYS A 118 -4.54 1.93 6.39
N SER A 119 -4.02 3.15 6.48
CA SER A 119 -3.11 3.71 5.48
C SER A 119 -1.78 2.95 5.43
N CYS A 120 -1.21 2.59 6.59
CA CYS A 120 0.02 1.79 6.63
C CYS A 120 -0.19 0.39 6.04
N THR A 121 -1.30 -0.29 6.38
CA THR A 121 -1.64 -1.59 5.80
C THR A 121 -1.80 -1.51 4.28
N PHE A 122 -2.43 -0.43 3.77
CA PHE A 122 -2.52 -0.18 2.33
C PHE A 122 -1.12 -0.03 1.69
N VAL A 123 -0.23 0.79 2.28
CA VAL A 123 1.14 0.99 1.77
C VAL A 123 1.91 -0.34 1.73
N ILE A 124 1.90 -1.10 2.82
CA ILE A 124 2.53 -2.43 2.87
C ILE A 124 1.92 -3.36 1.80
N GLY A 125 0.61 -3.30 1.61
CA GLY A 125 -0.12 -4.04 0.58
C GLY A 125 0.32 -3.68 -0.84
N GLN A 126 0.57 -2.40 -1.15
CA GLN A 126 1.08 -1.96 -2.45
C GLN A 126 2.50 -2.49 -2.71
N ILE A 127 3.37 -2.50 -1.69
CA ILE A 127 4.72 -3.06 -1.77
C ILE A 127 4.64 -4.56 -2.02
N LEU A 128 3.81 -5.28 -1.25
CA LEU A 128 3.61 -6.73 -1.40
C LEU A 128 3.02 -7.09 -2.78
N SER A 129 2.07 -6.28 -3.27
CA SER A 129 1.51 -6.42 -4.62
C SER A 129 2.59 -6.31 -5.70
N ASN A 130 3.51 -5.35 -5.56
CA ASN A 130 4.65 -5.19 -6.48
C ASN A 130 5.60 -6.39 -6.39
N ALA A 131 5.93 -6.89 -5.19
CA ALA A 131 6.77 -8.07 -5.01
C ALA A 131 6.16 -9.30 -5.72
N ILE A 132 4.85 -9.52 -5.56
CA ILE A 132 4.12 -10.61 -6.24
C ILE A 132 4.14 -10.43 -7.76
N LYS A 133 3.93 -9.20 -8.24
CA LYS A 133 3.84 -8.88 -9.66
C LYS A 133 5.16 -9.03 -10.39
N TYR A 134 6.23 -8.54 -9.80
CA TYR A 134 7.58 -8.51 -10.38
C TYR A 134 8.49 -9.63 -9.87
N ARG A 135 7.86 -10.73 -9.44
CA ARG A 135 8.57 -11.90 -8.92
C ARG A 135 9.39 -12.63 -9.97
N LYS A 136 10.36 -13.35 -9.50
CA LYS A 136 10.94 -14.52 -10.16
C LYS A 136 10.29 -15.81 -9.64
N ASN A 137 10.78 -16.97 -10.11
CA ASN A 137 10.49 -18.24 -9.46
C ASN A 137 10.95 -18.19 -7.99
N ASP A 138 10.29 -18.93 -7.09
CA ASP A 138 10.60 -19.00 -5.66
C ASP A 138 10.56 -17.62 -4.95
N LEU A 139 9.43 -16.91 -5.10
CA LEU A 139 9.23 -15.63 -4.46
C LEU A 139 9.44 -15.73 -2.94
N GLN A 140 10.36 -14.92 -2.42
CA GLN A 140 10.51 -14.63 -0.99
C GLN A 140 10.25 -13.15 -0.75
N VAL A 141 9.50 -12.85 0.32
CA VAL A 141 9.30 -11.48 0.79
C VAL A 141 9.66 -11.46 2.27
N GLU A 142 10.76 -10.79 2.59
CA GLU A 142 11.22 -10.62 3.95
C GLU A 142 10.71 -9.30 4.52
N PHE A 143 10.13 -9.36 5.72
CA PHE A 143 9.74 -8.23 6.53
C PHE A 143 10.66 -8.21 7.74
N SER A 144 11.44 -7.16 7.90
CA SER A 144 12.34 -7.00 9.04
C SER A 144 12.18 -5.61 9.66
N ALA A 145 12.19 -5.55 10.99
CA ALA A 145 12.08 -4.29 11.70
C ALA A 145 13.32 -4.03 12.56
N ARG A 146 13.60 -2.75 12.76
CA ARG A 146 14.70 -2.29 13.62
C ARG A 146 14.28 -1.03 14.38
N ALA A 147 14.41 -1.07 15.68
CA ALA A 147 14.26 0.10 16.54
C ALA A 147 15.58 0.85 16.68
N GLU A 148 15.54 2.16 16.54
CA GLU A 148 16.64 3.09 16.81
C GLU A 148 16.19 4.11 17.86
N LYS A 149 17.08 5.02 18.29
CA LYS A 149 16.79 5.98 19.37
C LYS A 149 15.50 6.79 19.15
N ASN A 150 15.28 7.28 17.94
CA ASN A 150 14.17 8.19 17.61
C ASN A 150 13.26 7.67 16.48
N THR A 151 13.57 6.52 15.93
CA THR A 151 12.86 5.97 14.77
C THR A 151 12.71 4.46 14.87
N VAL A 152 11.71 3.95 14.18
CA VAL A 152 11.52 2.52 13.95
C VAL A 152 11.44 2.31 12.45
N SER A 153 12.26 1.43 11.90
CA SER A 153 12.23 1.08 10.48
C SER A 153 11.58 -0.28 10.25
N LEU A 154 10.75 -0.34 9.20
CA LEU A 154 10.25 -1.58 8.60
C LEU A 154 10.81 -1.69 7.19
N SER A 155 11.63 -2.71 6.95
CA SER A 155 12.15 -3.04 5.63
C SER A 155 11.38 -4.23 5.06
N ILE A 156 10.93 -4.10 3.80
CA ILE A 156 10.21 -5.11 3.04
C ILE A 156 11.06 -5.41 1.80
N SER A 157 11.65 -6.60 1.76
CA SER A 157 12.60 -7.00 0.73
C SER A 157 12.07 -8.17 -0.06
N ASP A 158 12.04 -8.08 -1.37
CA ASP A 158 11.74 -9.17 -2.29
C ASP A 158 12.98 -9.62 -3.06
N ASN A 159 12.97 -10.86 -3.52
CA ASN A 159 14.00 -11.43 -4.40
C ASN A 159 13.61 -11.39 -5.89
N GLY A 160 12.77 -10.43 -6.29
CA GLY A 160 12.22 -10.31 -7.64
C GLY A 160 13.23 -9.87 -8.69
N ILE A 161 12.72 -9.38 -9.84
CA ILE A 161 13.53 -8.96 -10.97
C ILE A 161 14.33 -7.68 -10.75
N GLY A 162 14.00 -6.92 -9.69
CA GLY A 162 14.62 -5.64 -9.39
C GLY A 162 14.18 -4.52 -10.35
N ILE A 163 14.75 -3.33 -10.14
CA ILE A 163 14.46 -2.11 -10.88
C ILE A 163 15.77 -1.58 -11.47
N SER A 164 15.74 -1.11 -12.72
CA SER A 164 16.91 -0.52 -13.37
C SER A 164 17.33 0.79 -12.68
N ALA A 165 18.62 1.10 -12.72
CA ALA A 165 19.15 2.37 -12.19
C ALA A 165 18.53 3.61 -12.88
N ALA A 166 18.09 3.46 -14.13
CA ALA A 166 17.41 4.54 -14.88
C ALA A 166 15.98 4.78 -14.39
N ASP A 167 15.28 3.71 -13.99
CA ASP A 167 13.89 3.78 -13.52
C ASP A 167 13.78 4.15 -12.02
N LEU A 168 14.76 3.72 -11.21
CA LEU A 168 14.73 3.84 -9.75
C LEU A 168 14.45 5.25 -9.23
N PRO A 169 15.02 6.34 -9.76
CA PRO A 169 14.72 7.70 -9.29
C PRO A 169 13.28 8.15 -9.52
N ARG A 170 12.56 7.46 -10.42
CA ARG A 170 11.22 7.84 -10.90
C ARG A 170 10.10 6.94 -10.40
N VAL A 171 10.39 5.93 -9.58
CA VAL A 171 9.40 4.94 -9.14
C VAL A 171 8.23 5.54 -8.34
N PHE A 172 8.44 6.72 -7.75
CA PHE A 172 7.42 7.47 -7.03
C PHE A 172 6.73 8.55 -7.87
N ASP A 173 7.11 8.73 -9.15
CA ASP A 173 6.42 9.68 -10.03
C ASP A 173 5.01 9.19 -10.35
N LYS A 174 4.04 10.12 -10.37
CA LYS A 174 2.65 9.81 -10.69
C LYS A 174 2.51 9.21 -12.10
N GLY A 175 1.94 8.01 -12.19
CA GLY A 175 1.72 7.32 -13.47
C GLY A 175 2.97 6.68 -14.07
N PHE A 176 4.10 6.68 -13.36
CA PHE A 176 5.32 6.04 -13.86
C PHE A 176 5.24 4.52 -13.72
N THR A 177 5.50 3.79 -14.78
CA THR A 177 5.44 2.32 -14.82
C THR A 177 6.77 1.65 -15.12
N GLY A 178 7.78 2.41 -15.54
CA GLY A 178 9.09 1.90 -15.91
C GLY A 178 9.07 0.86 -17.05
N GLU A 179 10.22 0.27 -17.34
CA GLU A 179 10.35 -0.80 -18.33
C GLU A 179 9.58 -2.05 -17.91
N ASN A 180 9.73 -2.45 -16.65
CA ASN A 180 9.07 -3.64 -16.09
C ASN A 180 7.54 -3.52 -16.14
N GLY A 181 6.98 -2.36 -15.82
CA GLY A 181 5.53 -2.16 -15.83
C GLY A 181 4.93 -2.22 -17.23
N ARG A 182 5.66 -1.82 -18.26
CA ARG A 182 5.25 -1.94 -19.66
C ARG A 182 5.34 -3.38 -20.17
N ARG A 183 6.34 -4.13 -19.72
CA ARG A 183 6.65 -5.49 -20.21
C ARG A 183 5.81 -6.58 -19.55
N TYR A 184 5.58 -6.51 -18.25
CA TYR A 184 5.02 -7.63 -17.47
C TYR A 184 3.53 -7.49 -17.13
N SER A 185 2.98 -6.31 -17.03
CA SER A 185 1.53 -6.12 -16.87
C SER A 185 1.15 -4.64 -16.99
N LYS A 186 -0.08 -4.37 -17.42
CA LYS A 186 -0.64 -3.01 -17.37
C LYS A 186 -0.70 -2.54 -15.93
N SER A 187 0.23 -1.68 -15.50
CA SER A 187 0.20 -1.02 -14.20
C SER A 187 -0.24 0.43 -14.35
N THR A 188 -0.94 0.93 -13.34
CA THR A 188 -1.43 2.31 -13.33
C THR A 188 -0.32 3.32 -13.01
N GLY A 189 0.80 2.86 -12.41
CA GLY A 189 1.85 3.75 -11.88
C GLY A 189 1.39 4.61 -10.70
N ILE A 190 0.25 4.29 -10.08
CA ILE A 190 -0.31 5.08 -8.99
C ILE A 190 0.09 4.52 -7.60
N GLY A 191 0.33 3.21 -7.49
CA GLY A 191 0.52 2.54 -6.19
C GLY A 191 1.66 3.12 -5.36
N LEU A 192 2.90 3.16 -5.88
CA LEU A 192 4.05 3.69 -5.15
C LEU A 192 3.99 5.21 -4.95
N TYR A 193 3.50 5.96 -5.96
CA TYR A 193 3.24 7.39 -5.82
C TYR A 193 2.30 7.66 -4.63
N LEU A 194 1.19 6.94 -4.55
CA LEU A 194 0.22 7.08 -3.48
C LEU A 194 0.79 6.65 -2.13
N SER A 195 1.57 5.56 -2.11
CA SER A 195 2.29 5.11 -0.91
C SER A 195 3.20 6.20 -0.35
N GLN A 196 3.98 6.87 -1.21
CA GLN A 196 4.85 7.97 -0.80
C GLN A 196 4.05 9.14 -0.23
N ARG A 197 2.95 9.54 -0.89
CA ARG A 197 2.10 10.64 -0.40
C ARG A 197 1.47 10.35 0.94
N LEU A 198 0.94 9.15 1.14
CA LEU A 198 0.37 8.73 2.42
C LEU A 198 1.42 8.71 3.53
N CYS A 199 2.60 8.15 3.25
CA CYS A 199 3.71 8.15 4.19
C CYS A 199 4.13 9.57 4.58
N GLN A 200 4.31 10.48 3.62
CA GLN A 200 4.64 11.88 3.89
C GLN A 200 3.63 12.56 4.81
N LYS A 201 2.34 12.32 4.59
CA LYS A 201 1.28 12.89 5.44
C LYS A 201 1.25 12.32 6.86
N MET A 202 1.75 11.11 7.04
CA MET A 202 1.89 10.47 8.35
C MET A 202 3.26 10.71 9.01
N ASN A 203 4.10 11.59 8.45
CA ASN A 203 5.49 11.79 8.88
C ASN A 203 6.33 10.50 8.84
N ILE A 204 5.99 9.57 7.95
CA ILE A 204 6.73 8.33 7.70
C ILE A 204 7.61 8.55 6.47
N SER A 205 8.91 8.32 6.59
CA SER A 205 9.81 8.33 5.43
C SER A 205 9.66 7.02 4.66
N LEU A 206 9.55 7.12 3.33
CA LEU A 206 9.52 5.97 2.44
C LEU A 206 10.70 6.03 1.47
N SER A 207 11.52 5.00 1.46
CA SER A 207 12.67 4.88 0.56
C SER A 207 12.68 3.52 -0.14
N ILE A 208 13.38 3.46 -1.27
CA ILE A 208 13.48 2.26 -2.08
C ILE A 208 14.91 2.07 -2.55
N SER A 209 15.41 0.85 -2.49
CA SER A 209 16.66 0.41 -3.09
C SER A 209 16.43 -0.85 -3.90
N SER A 210 17.10 -0.99 -5.03
CA SER A 210 16.92 -2.15 -5.90
C SER A 210 18.14 -2.40 -6.75
N VAL A 211 18.39 -3.67 -7.02
CA VAL A 211 19.43 -4.11 -7.95
C VAL A 211 18.79 -5.02 -8.99
N PRO A 212 18.93 -4.73 -10.30
CA PRO A 212 18.42 -5.60 -11.33
C PRO A 212 18.87 -7.06 -11.14
N GLY A 213 17.92 -7.97 -11.20
CA GLY A 213 18.18 -9.39 -11.00
C GLY A 213 18.34 -9.85 -9.55
N GLN A 214 18.40 -8.96 -8.55
CA GLN A 214 18.56 -9.33 -7.13
C GLN A 214 17.30 -9.08 -6.30
N GLY A 215 16.46 -8.10 -6.69
CA GLY A 215 15.24 -7.77 -6.00
C GLY A 215 15.14 -6.31 -5.58
N THR A 216 14.17 -6.01 -4.73
CA THR A 216 13.86 -4.66 -4.28
C THR A 216 13.63 -4.65 -2.78
N THR A 217 14.13 -3.61 -2.12
CA THR A 217 13.86 -3.33 -0.70
C THR A 217 13.19 -1.97 -0.59
N VAL A 218 12.03 -1.95 0.05
CA VAL A 218 11.32 -0.72 0.43
C VAL A 218 11.37 -0.57 1.93
N THR A 219 11.79 0.60 2.42
CA THR A 219 11.92 0.89 3.84
C THR A 219 10.99 2.02 4.24
N MET A 220 10.15 1.75 5.25
CA MET A 220 9.30 2.73 5.95
C MET A 220 9.97 3.08 7.28
N VAL A 221 10.18 4.36 7.54
CA VAL A 221 10.77 4.84 8.81
C VAL A 221 9.73 5.65 9.57
N PHE A 222 9.32 5.12 10.70
CA PHE A 222 8.34 5.71 11.62
C PHE A 222 9.06 6.53 12.69
N PRO A 223 8.60 7.75 13.01
CA PRO A 223 9.07 8.47 14.19
C PRO A 223 8.60 7.77 15.46
N THR A 224 9.42 7.80 16.54
CA THR A 224 8.99 7.29 17.84
C THR A 224 8.02 8.25 18.53
N GLU A 225 7.19 7.76 19.46
CA GLU A 225 6.27 8.60 20.24
C GLU A 225 7.01 9.72 21.00
N SER A 226 8.18 9.43 21.55
CA SER A 226 9.01 10.41 22.23
C SER A 226 9.45 11.54 21.30
N TYR A 227 9.70 11.26 20.04
CA TYR A 227 10.02 12.27 19.04
C TYR A 227 8.79 13.11 18.67
N LEU A 228 7.63 12.49 18.48
CA LEU A 228 6.38 13.20 18.14
C LEU A 228 5.96 14.14 19.28
N GLN A 229 6.04 13.69 20.53
CA GLN A 229 5.75 14.52 21.72
C GLN A 229 6.73 15.70 21.84
N ALA A 230 8.03 15.49 21.57
CA ALA A 230 9.05 16.54 21.62
C ALA A 230 8.90 17.56 20.48
N ALA A 231 8.37 17.14 19.32
CA ALA A 231 8.11 17.99 18.17
C ALA A 231 6.76 18.71 18.21
N GLY A 232 5.90 18.42 19.22
CA GLY A 232 4.55 19.00 19.34
C GLY A 232 3.56 18.51 18.29
N LEU A 233 3.81 17.32 17.72
CA LEU A 233 3.01 16.68 16.66
C LEU A 233 2.09 15.59 17.24
#